data_8b6ceb17e32f2b5b601d88e3b8549daf
#
_entry.id   8b6ceb17e32f2b5b601d88e3b8549daf
#
_cell.length_a   1.000
_cell.length_b   1.000
_cell.length_c   1.000
_cell.angle_alpha   90.00
_cell.angle_beta   90.00
_cell.angle_gamma   90.00
#
_symmetry.space_group_name_H-M   'P 1'
#
loop_
_entity.id
_entity.type
_entity.pdbx_description
1 polymer ?
#
loop_
_entity_poly.entity_id
_entity_poly.type
_entity_poly.pdbx_seq_one_letter_code
_entity_poly.pdbx_strand_id
1 'polypeptide(L)'
;MSNDSGIHARGIQAARLTPDAYAREFADCAPPLTAAQAVIEAERCYYCFDAPCSRACPADIDVPSFIQRIAQSNDRGAAEIILRANVLGGICSRVCPTETLCEQACVRNAQDGRPLNIGLLQRHATDHFFANPGEPLFVRGPETGRRIAVVGAGPAGLTVAHHLAIAGHSVDLFDARSKAGGLNEYGLARYKVTDDFAAREVAWLLSTGGITLHTDKTLGNDFSLAQLRARYDAVFLGTGLAGVNQLETGDTEPEGVCEAVDFIADLRQCADLSQFPVGRKVVVIGGGMTAVDAAVQAKKLGAQEVTLVYRRGEAQMKASEKERQWAQLNGVTIRVWAAPLR
;
A
#
# COMPACT_ATOMS: atom_id res chain seq x y z
N MET A 1 16.61 19.09 -11.50
CA MET A 1 16.69 18.64 -12.90
C MET A 1 15.57 17.65 -13.08
N SER A 2 14.53 18.02 -13.83
CA SER A 2 13.38 17.17 -14.10
C SER A 2 13.86 15.94 -14.86
N ASN A 3 13.72 14.76 -14.26
CA ASN A 3 13.82 13.51 -14.98
C ASN A 3 12.62 13.48 -15.96
N ASP A 4 12.87 13.94 -17.15
CA ASP A 4 12.01 13.74 -18.30
C ASP A 4 12.20 12.27 -18.73
N SER A 5 11.53 11.37 -17.98
CA SER A 5 11.41 9.98 -18.39
C SER A 5 10.43 9.93 -19.57
N GLY A 6 10.94 10.22 -20.76
CA GLY A 6 10.20 10.26 -22.01
C GLY A 6 9.58 8.93 -22.46
N ILE A 7 9.36 8.00 -21.54
CA ILE A 7 8.87 6.63 -21.78
C ILE A 7 7.36 6.62 -22.07
N HIS A 8 6.59 7.57 -21.53
CA HIS A 8 5.13 7.54 -21.63
C HIS A 8 4.53 8.38 -22.77
N ALA A 9 5.33 9.18 -23.47
CA ALA A 9 4.82 10.28 -24.31
C ALA A 9 4.65 9.95 -25.80
N ARG A 10 5.05 8.77 -26.27
CA ARG A 10 5.11 8.48 -27.72
C ARG A 10 3.94 7.59 -28.14
N GLY A 11 3.17 8.06 -29.11
CA GLY A 11 2.00 7.39 -29.67
C GLY A 11 0.71 8.20 -29.54
N ILE A 12 -0.45 7.59 -29.87
CA ILE A 12 -1.75 8.23 -29.78
C ILE A 12 -2.19 8.24 -28.32
N GLN A 13 -2.16 9.42 -27.71
CA GLN A 13 -2.57 9.61 -26.32
C GLN A 13 -4.07 9.66 -26.15
N ALA A 14 -4.55 9.34 -24.93
CA ALA A 14 -5.92 9.54 -24.54
C ALA A 14 -6.27 11.03 -24.47
N ALA A 15 -7.56 11.35 -24.64
CA ALA A 15 -8.07 12.68 -24.39
C ALA A 15 -7.98 13.02 -22.89
N ARG A 16 -7.66 14.26 -22.57
CA ARG A 16 -7.59 14.73 -21.20
C ARG A 16 -8.97 14.88 -20.59
N LEU A 17 -9.12 14.47 -19.35
CA LEU A 17 -10.32 14.67 -18.57
C LEU A 17 -10.30 16.08 -17.92
N THR A 18 -11.47 16.54 -17.49
CA THR A 18 -11.55 17.75 -16.67
C THR A 18 -11.03 17.49 -15.25
N PRO A 19 -10.56 18.52 -14.51
CA PRO A 19 -10.12 18.34 -13.12
C PRO A 19 -11.17 17.65 -12.24
N ASP A 20 -12.45 18.02 -12.38
CA ASP A 20 -13.55 17.39 -11.62
C ASP A 20 -13.76 15.91 -12.01
N ALA A 21 -13.51 15.55 -13.27
CA ALA A 21 -13.57 14.16 -13.70
C ALA A 21 -12.40 13.36 -13.07
N TYR A 22 -11.18 13.89 -13.08
CA TYR A 22 -10.07 13.25 -12.38
C TYR A 22 -10.33 13.09 -10.88
N ALA A 23 -10.89 14.12 -10.22
CA ALA A 23 -11.23 14.04 -8.80
C ALA A 23 -12.24 12.91 -8.51
N ARG A 24 -13.24 12.71 -9.38
CA ARG A 24 -14.19 11.59 -9.25
C ARG A 24 -13.56 10.23 -9.55
N GLU A 25 -12.79 10.14 -10.62
CA GLU A 25 -12.16 8.87 -11.04
C GLU A 25 -11.14 8.37 -10.00
N PHE A 26 -10.37 9.26 -9.40
CA PHE A 26 -9.38 8.92 -8.39
C PHE A 26 -9.87 9.09 -6.95
N ALA A 27 -11.18 9.26 -6.75
CA ALA A 27 -11.78 9.21 -5.43
C ALA A 27 -11.52 7.86 -4.75
N ASP A 28 -11.56 7.86 -3.43
CA ASP A 28 -11.36 6.67 -2.61
C ASP A 28 -12.29 5.52 -3.02
N CYS A 29 -11.72 4.37 -3.36
CA CYS A 29 -12.47 3.20 -3.83
C CYS A 29 -13.21 2.46 -2.70
N ALA A 30 -12.86 2.70 -1.45
CA ALA A 30 -13.44 2.07 -0.27
C ALA A 30 -13.66 3.11 0.84
N PRO A 31 -14.63 4.04 0.68
CA PRO A 31 -14.86 5.11 1.65
C PRO A 31 -15.04 4.56 3.08
N PRO A 32 -14.58 5.28 4.12
CA PRO A 32 -14.70 4.82 5.50
C PRO A 32 -16.17 4.70 5.93
N LEU A 33 -16.42 3.80 6.87
CA LEU A 33 -17.72 3.70 7.54
C LEU A 33 -17.99 4.95 8.39
N THR A 34 -19.24 5.41 8.41
CA THR A 34 -19.67 6.36 9.45
C THR A 34 -19.62 5.68 10.82
N ALA A 35 -19.57 6.45 11.91
CA ALA A 35 -19.56 5.90 13.27
C ALA A 35 -20.74 4.96 13.52
N ALA A 36 -21.94 5.33 13.10
CA ALA A 36 -23.13 4.46 13.24
C ALA A 36 -23.00 3.15 12.44
N GLN A 37 -22.51 3.21 11.20
CA GLN A 37 -22.29 2.02 10.39
C GLN A 37 -21.21 1.12 11.00
N ALA A 38 -20.14 1.71 11.56
CA ALA A 38 -19.06 0.94 12.17
C ALA A 38 -19.57 0.18 13.41
N VAL A 39 -20.38 0.79 14.27
CA VAL A 39 -21.00 0.12 15.43
C VAL A 39 -21.91 -1.02 14.97
N ILE A 40 -22.82 -0.77 14.01
CA ILE A 40 -23.73 -1.80 13.47
C ILE A 40 -22.94 -2.98 12.87
N GLU A 41 -21.88 -2.70 12.13
CA GLU A 41 -21.05 -3.76 11.54
C GLU A 41 -20.26 -4.52 12.62
N ALA A 42 -19.74 -3.81 13.64
CA ALA A 42 -19.00 -4.40 14.74
C ALA A 42 -19.88 -5.32 15.61
N GLU A 43 -21.15 -4.97 15.84
CA GLU A 43 -22.12 -5.80 16.59
C GLU A 43 -22.44 -7.14 15.90
N ARG A 44 -22.13 -7.29 14.62
CA ARG A 44 -22.25 -8.57 13.93
C ARG A 44 -21.19 -9.59 14.36
N CYS A 45 -20.13 -9.17 15.08
CA CYS A 45 -19.05 -10.04 15.50
C CYS A 45 -19.52 -11.04 16.59
N TYR A 46 -19.10 -12.30 16.47
CA TYR A 46 -19.35 -13.33 17.50
C TYR A 46 -18.29 -13.35 18.60
N TYR A 47 -17.23 -12.57 18.47
CA TYR A 47 -16.10 -12.56 19.41
C TYR A 47 -15.55 -13.97 19.69
N CYS A 48 -15.29 -14.71 18.59
CA CYS A 48 -14.86 -16.11 18.66
C CYS A 48 -13.58 -16.27 19.49
N PHE A 49 -13.58 -17.20 20.45
CA PHE A 49 -12.45 -17.47 21.33
C PHE A 49 -11.20 -17.92 20.55
N ASP A 50 -11.38 -18.77 19.54
CA ASP A 50 -10.30 -19.29 18.69
C ASP A 50 -9.84 -18.30 17.60
N ALA A 51 -10.57 -17.19 17.42
CA ALA A 51 -10.28 -16.06 16.58
C ALA A 51 -9.63 -16.42 15.21
N PRO A 52 -10.31 -17.15 14.31
CA PRO A 52 -9.71 -17.57 13.04
C PRO A 52 -9.30 -16.38 12.17
N CYS A 53 -9.98 -15.24 12.29
CA CYS A 53 -9.61 -13.99 11.62
C CYS A 53 -8.27 -13.42 12.11
N SER A 54 -7.97 -13.48 13.42
CA SER A 54 -6.66 -13.08 13.95
C SER A 54 -5.55 -14.01 13.47
N ARG A 55 -5.79 -15.33 13.49
CA ARG A 55 -4.82 -16.33 12.99
C ARG A 55 -4.53 -16.17 11.50
N ALA A 56 -5.50 -15.69 10.73
CA ALA A 56 -5.32 -15.43 9.31
C ALA A 56 -4.64 -14.08 9.03
N CYS A 57 -4.47 -13.25 10.05
CA CYS A 57 -3.80 -11.94 9.91
C CYS A 57 -2.28 -12.12 9.96
N PRO A 58 -1.52 -11.76 8.90
CA PRO A 58 -0.07 -11.87 8.91
C PRO A 58 0.64 -11.00 9.96
N ALA A 59 -0.05 -9.96 10.47
CA ALA A 59 0.45 -9.07 11.52
C ALA A 59 -0.08 -9.44 12.91
N ASP A 60 -0.78 -10.56 13.04
CA ASP A 60 -1.34 -11.10 14.31
C ASP A 60 -2.17 -10.06 15.09
N ILE A 61 -2.95 -9.24 14.37
CA ILE A 61 -3.85 -8.26 15.00
C ILE A 61 -4.96 -9.02 15.72
N ASP A 62 -5.23 -8.67 16.97
CA ASP A 62 -6.40 -9.18 17.73
C ASP A 62 -7.69 -8.57 17.19
N VAL A 63 -8.23 -9.24 16.14
CA VAL A 63 -9.40 -8.76 15.40
C VAL A 63 -10.66 -8.71 16.27
N PRO A 64 -11.04 -9.74 17.06
CA PRO A 64 -12.21 -9.64 17.93
C PRO A 64 -12.12 -8.50 18.95
N SER A 65 -10.94 -8.27 19.53
CA SER A 65 -10.78 -7.25 20.56
C SER A 65 -10.90 -5.84 20.01
N PHE A 66 -10.31 -5.52 18.84
CA PHE A 66 -10.51 -4.17 18.29
C PHE A 66 -11.95 -3.95 17.81
N ILE A 67 -12.63 -4.97 17.26
CA ILE A 67 -14.02 -4.88 16.85
C ILE A 67 -14.91 -4.66 18.08
N GLN A 68 -14.65 -5.32 19.20
CA GLN A 68 -15.38 -5.11 20.44
C GLN A 68 -15.24 -3.66 20.93
N ARG A 69 -14.06 -3.05 20.82
CA ARG A 69 -13.86 -1.64 21.15
C ARG A 69 -14.71 -0.71 20.31
N ILE A 70 -14.82 -0.98 18.99
CA ILE A 70 -15.68 -0.20 18.09
C ILE A 70 -17.15 -0.34 18.50
N ALA A 71 -17.63 -1.56 18.77
CA ALA A 71 -19.00 -1.79 19.24
C ALA A 71 -19.31 -1.04 20.54
N GLN A 72 -18.31 -0.74 21.36
CA GLN A 72 -18.42 0.05 22.59
C GLN A 72 -18.14 1.56 22.36
N SER A 73 -18.08 2.03 21.12
CA SER A 73 -17.73 3.41 20.74
C SER A 73 -16.38 3.87 21.32
N ASN A 74 -15.44 2.95 21.50
CA ASN A 74 -14.07 3.21 21.91
C ASN A 74 -13.11 3.07 20.72
N ASP A 75 -13.26 3.96 19.74
CA ASP A 75 -12.49 3.90 18.48
C ASP A 75 -10.99 4.08 18.71
N ARG A 76 -10.61 4.92 19.69
CA ARG A 76 -9.21 5.08 20.08
C ARG A 76 -8.62 3.77 20.62
N GLY A 77 -9.32 3.10 21.56
CA GLY A 77 -8.88 1.82 22.10
C GLY A 77 -8.81 0.71 21.02
N ALA A 78 -9.70 0.77 20.03
CA ALA A 78 -9.62 -0.11 18.86
C ALA A 78 -8.34 0.15 18.04
N ALA A 79 -8.04 1.41 17.74
CA ALA A 79 -6.83 1.79 17.01
C ALA A 79 -5.55 1.41 17.78
N GLU A 80 -5.55 1.53 19.11
CA GLU A 80 -4.41 1.12 19.95
C GLU A 80 -4.10 -0.38 19.81
N ILE A 81 -5.12 -1.24 19.80
CA ILE A 81 -4.93 -2.69 19.58
C ILE A 81 -4.31 -2.94 18.21
N ILE A 82 -4.83 -2.29 17.18
CA ILE A 82 -4.33 -2.43 15.80
C ILE A 82 -2.88 -1.95 15.69
N LEU A 83 -2.60 -0.72 16.11
CA LEU A 83 -1.30 -0.06 15.92
C LEU A 83 -0.19 -0.65 16.79
N ARG A 84 -0.52 -1.29 17.93
CA ARG A 84 0.46 -2.04 18.73
C ARG A 84 0.91 -3.33 18.04
N ALA A 85 0.03 -3.99 17.30
CA ALA A 85 0.36 -5.18 16.52
C ALA A 85 0.98 -4.84 15.16
N ASN A 86 0.49 -3.78 14.52
CA ASN A 86 0.96 -3.31 13.22
C ASN A 86 0.98 -1.78 13.17
N VAL A 87 2.15 -1.20 13.31
CA VAL A 87 2.35 0.27 13.29
C VAL A 87 1.98 0.93 11.95
N LEU A 88 1.83 0.15 10.90
CA LEU A 88 1.32 0.55 9.58
C LEU A 88 -0.14 0.11 9.38
N GLY A 89 -0.90 0.04 10.45
CA GLY A 89 -2.29 -0.42 10.48
C GLY A 89 -3.24 0.42 9.64
N GLY A 90 -2.95 1.69 9.45
CA GLY A 90 -3.74 2.60 8.64
C GLY A 90 -3.63 2.30 7.14
N ILE A 91 -2.42 2.13 6.60
CA ILE A 91 -2.22 1.66 5.21
C ILE A 91 -2.74 0.23 5.06
N CYS A 92 -2.45 -0.66 6.01
CA CYS A 92 -2.92 -2.04 5.99
C CYS A 92 -4.45 -2.10 5.81
N SER A 93 -5.21 -1.26 6.53
CA SER A 93 -6.67 -1.22 6.45
C SER A 93 -7.23 -0.83 5.07
N ARG A 94 -6.42 -0.17 4.23
CA ARG A 94 -6.81 0.32 2.90
C ARG A 94 -6.48 -0.64 1.78
N VAL A 95 -5.43 -1.45 1.94
CA VAL A 95 -4.85 -2.21 0.82
C VAL A 95 -4.65 -3.69 1.10
N CYS A 96 -4.85 -4.14 2.34
CA CYS A 96 -4.78 -5.56 2.67
C CYS A 96 -5.88 -6.32 1.93
N PRO A 97 -5.57 -7.44 1.26
CA PRO A 97 -6.57 -8.28 0.61
C PRO A 97 -7.34 -9.12 1.66
N THR A 98 -8.13 -8.43 2.48
CA THR A 98 -8.85 -9.01 3.62
C THR A 98 -9.78 -10.15 3.21
N GLU A 99 -10.32 -10.08 1.98
CA GLU A 99 -11.16 -11.11 1.37
C GLU A 99 -10.44 -12.44 1.10
N THR A 100 -9.12 -12.47 1.20
CA THR A 100 -8.30 -13.69 1.11
C THR A 100 -7.63 -14.05 2.44
N LEU A 101 -7.82 -13.24 3.48
CA LEU A 101 -7.19 -13.37 4.79
C LEU A 101 -8.24 -13.39 5.90
N CYS A 102 -8.32 -12.33 6.70
CA CYS A 102 -9.16 -12.28 7.90
C CYS A 102 -10.67 -12.35 7.60
N GLU A 103 -11.15 -11.70 6.54
CA GLU A 103 -12.55 -11.75 6.12
C GLU A 103 -12.90 -13.13 5.56
N GLN A 104 -11.99 -13.75 4.78
CA GLN A 104 -12.20 -15.13 4.32
C GLN A 104 -12.29 -16.10 5.48
N ALA A 105 -11.47 -15.93 6.51
CA ALA A 105 -11.44 -16.79 7.69
C ALA A 105 -12.58 -16.51 8.69
N CYS A 106 -13.36 -15.46 8.50
CA CYS A 106 -14.47 -15.12 9.37
C CYS A 106 -15.51 -16.25 9.39
N VAL A 107 -15.92 -16.71 10.58
CA VAL A 107 -16.92 -17.78 10.73
C VAL A 107 -18.26 -17.45 10.05
N ARG A 108 -18.63 -16.18 9.96
CA ARG A 108 -19.82 -15.76 9.24
C ARG A 108 -19.72 -16.01 7.73
N ASN A 109 -18.52 -16.05 7.18
CA ASN A 109 -18.34 -16.41 5.78
C ASN A 109 -18.83 -17.85 5.49
N ALA A 110 -18.51 -18.78 6.39
CA ALA A 110 -18.99 -20.17 6.27
C ALA A 110 -20.47 -20.30 6.64
N GLN A 111 -21.00 -19.45 7.51
CA GLN A 111 -22.34 -19.59 8.05
C GLN A 111 -23.43 -18.97 7.14
N ASP A 112 -23.22 -17.75 6.67
CA ASP A 112 -24.21 -16.96 5.93
C ASP A 112 -23.64 -16.28 4.66
N GLY A 113 -22.37 -16.57 4.31
CA GLY A 113 -21.69 -15.96 3.15
C GLY A 113 -21.44 -14.45 3.30
N ARG A 114 -21.57 -13.91 4.50
CA ARG A 114 -21.45 -12.48 4.79
C ARG A 114 -20.45 -12.21 5.90
N PRO A 115 -19.14 -12.32 5.62
CA PRO A 115 -18.09 -11.99 6.60
C PRO A 115 -18.25 -10.55 7.09
N LEU A 116 -17.64 -10.22 8.21
CA LEU A 116 -17.52 -8.84 8.63
C LEU A 116 -16.60 -8.08 7.66
N ASN A 117 -16.88 -6.79 7.47
CA ASN A 117 -15.98 -5.87 6.77
C ASN A 117 -14.81 -5.46 7.68
N ILE A 118 -13.93 -6.42 7.99
CA ILE A 118 -12.84 -6.25 8.97
C ILE A 118 -11.90 -5.13 8.55
N GLY A 119 -11.57 -5.05 7.27
CA GLY A 119 -10.73 -3.98 6.72
C GLY A 119 -11.34 -2.59 6.91
N LEU A 120 -12.65 -2.42 6.66
CA LEU A 120 -13.34 -1.14 6.88
C LEU A 120 -13.47 -0.79 8.37
N LEU A 121 -13.68 -1.77 9.25
CA LEU A 121 -13.67 -1.56 10.69
C LEU A 121 -12.27 -1.13 11.19
N GLN A 122 -11.23 -1.79 10.72
CA GLN A 122 -9.84 -1.40 11.01
C GLN A 122 -9.57 0.02 10.51
N ARG A 123 -10.03 0.35 9.31
CA ARG A 123 -9.91 1.69 8.73
C ARG A 123 -10.64 2.74 9.56
N HIS A 124 -11.87 2.46 9.99
CA HIS A 124 -12.63 3.36 10.85
C HIS A 124 -11.84 3.73 12.11
N ALA A 125 -11.31 2.73 12.81
CA ALA A 125 -10.53 2.94 14.03
C ALA A 125 -9.23 3.74 13.77
N THR A 126 -8.47 3.37 12.73
CA THR A 126 -7.21 4.05 12.42
C THR A 126 -7.43 5.46 11.89
N ASP A 127 -8.46 5.71 11.06
CA ASP A 127 -8.81 7.06 10.60
C ASP A 127 -9.22 7.96 11.78
N HIS A 128 -9.99 7.43 12.73
CA HIS A 128 -10.32 8.16 13.97
C HIS A 128 -9.05 8.55 14.75
N PHE A 129 -8.10 7.63 14.90
CA PHE A 129 -6.83 7.88 15.58
C PHE A 129 -6.00 8.96 14.88
N PHE A 130 -5.84 8.88 13.55
CA PHE A 130 -5.06 9.86 12.79
C PHE A 130 -5.73 11.24 12.69
N ALA A 131 -7.05 11.31 12.84
CA ALA A 131 -7.78 12.56 12.93
C ALA A 131 -7.71 13.19 14.34
N ASN A 132 -7.60 12.35 15.38
CA ASN A 132 -7.62 12.74 16.79
C ASN A 132 -6.47 12.06 17.57
N PRO A 133 -5.20 12.40 17.31
CA PRO A 133 -4.08 11.63 17.84
C PRO A 133 -3.99 11.63 19.38
N GLY A 134 -4.40 12.71 20.05
CA GLY A 134 -4.38 12.80 21.52
C GLY A 134 -3.00 12.52 22.13
N GLU A 135 -2.98 11.83 23.27
CA GLU A 135 -1.73 11.41 23.91
C GLU A 135 -0.93 10.41 23.03
N PRO A 136 0.41 10.48 23.04
CA PRO A 136 1.25 9.56 22.29
C PRO A 136 0.94 8.09 22.63
N LEU A 137 0.69 7.26 21.60
CA LEU A 137 0.46 5.82 21.79
C LEU A 137 1.74 5.09 22.20
N PHE A 138 2.87 5.57 21.70
CA PHE A 138 4.19 5.02 21.98
C PHE A 138 5.07 6.08 22.64
N VAL A 139 5.77 5.67 23.67
CA VAL A 139 6.73 6.52 24.38
C VAL A 139 8.11 5.89 24.24
N ARG A 140 9.07 6.69 23.81
CA ARG A 140 10.45 6.25 23.68
C ARG A 140 11.04 5.91 25.05
N GLY A 141 11.65 4.75 25.17
CA GLY A 141 12.37 4.32 26.36
C GLY A 141 13.66 5.15 26.61
N PRO A 142 14.31 4.94 27.76
CA PRO A 142 15.59 5.58 28.08
C PRO A 142 16.66 5.30 27.00
N GLU A 143 17.52 6.26 26.77
CA GLU A 143 18.60 6.11 25.78
C GLU A 143 19.54 4.98 26.14
N THR A 144 19.78 4.07 25.20
CA THR A 144 20.66 2.91 25.36
C THR A 144 22.11 3.20 24.96
N GLY A 145 22.35 4.34 24.31
CA GLY A 145 23.64 4.67 23.71
C GLY A 145 23.99 3.88 22.45
N ARG A 146 23.09 2.99 21.99
CA ARG A 146 23.30 2.21 20.75
C ARG A 146 22.81 2.97 19.54
N ARG A 147 23.59 2.86 18.45
CA ARG A 147 23.27 3.46 17.14
C ARG A 147 23.04 2.38 16.11
N ILE A 148 21.89 2.42 15.45
CA ILE A 148 21.49 1.42 14.47
C ILE A 148 21.31 2.08 13.11
N ALA A 149 21.84 1.48 12.05
CA ALA A 149 21.55 1.86 10.68
C ALA A 149 20.43 0.99 10.12
N VAL A 150 19.41 1.62 9.54
CA VAL A 150 18.34 0.94 8.80
C VAL A 150 18.39 1.42 7.35
N VAL A 151 18.55 0.50 6.41
CA VAL A 151 18.64 0.81 4.98
C VAL A 151 17.35 0.36 4.27
N GLY A 152 16.63 1.32 3.74
CA GLY A 152 15.29 1.19 3.16
C GLY A 152 14.22 1.68 4.14
N ALA A 153 13.55 2.80 3.80
CA ALA A 153 12.44 3.37 4.54
C ALA A 153 11.07 2.89 3.99
N GLY A 154 11.01 1.65 3.51
CA GLY A 154 9.76 0.96 3.22
C GLY A 154 9.11 0.38 4.49
N PRO A 155 8.00 -0.39 4.36
CA PRO A 155 7.25 -0.92 5.50
C PRO A 155 8.13 -1.66 6.53
N ALA A 156 9.03 -2.52 6.08
CA ALA A 156 9.92 -3.28 6.95
C ALA A 156 10.89 -2.37 7.72
N GLY A 157 11.56 -1.45 7.01
CA GLY A 157 12.52 -0.55 7.62
C GLY A 157 11.88 0.45 8.59
N LEU A 158 10.72 1.02 8.22
CA LEU A 158 9.96 1.91 9.10
C LEU A 158 9.52 1.21 10.39
N THR A 159 9.01 -0.03 10.27
CA THR A 159 8.60 -0.83 11.43
C THR A 159 9.78 -1.10 12.36
N VAL A 160 10.91 -1.57 11.80
CA VAL A 160 12.11 -1.86 12.60
C VAL A 160 12.66 -0.59 13.23
N ALA A 161 12.75 0.53 12.47
CA ALA A 161 13.24 1.81 12.99
C ALA A 161 12.37 2.29 14.17
N HIS A 162 11.04 2.19 14.05
CA HIS A 162 10.12 2.57 15.10
C HIS A 162 10.28 1.71 16.37
N HIS A 163 10.31 0.38 16.23
CA HIS A 163 10.50 -0.50 17.39
C HIS A 163 11.85 -0.29 18.09
N LEU A 164 12.92 -0.07 17.34
CA LEU A 164 14.23 0.24 17.89
C LEU A 164 14.25 1.59 18.63
N ALA A 165 13.58 2.60 18.05
CA ALA A 165 13.45 3.91 18.68
C ALA A 165 12.66 3.85 20.00
N ILE A 166 11.55 3.10 20.04
CA ILE A 166 10.79 2.85 21.29
C ILE A 166 11.67 2.16 22.34
N ALA A 167 12.52 1.22 21.91
CA ALA A 167 13.47 0.55 22.82
C ALA A 167 14.60 1.47 23.33
N GLY A 168 14.65 2.74 22.88
CA GLY A 168 15.64 3.74 23.33
C GLY A 168 16.91 3.81 22.48
N HIS A 169 16.96 3.10 21.34
CA HIS A 169 18.10 3.19 20.43
C HIS A 169 18.00 4.45 19.54
N SER A 170 19.15 4.94 19.07
CA SER A 170 19.23 5.98 18.04
C SER A 170 19.33 5.31 16.68
N VAL A 171 18.43 5.67 15.75
CA VAL A 171 18.30 5.04 14.44
C VAL A 171 18.56 6.07 13.34
N ASP A 172 19.51 5.77 12.46
CA ASP A 172 19.68 6.45 11.18
C ASP A 172 18.99 5.59 10.09
N LEU A 173 17.91 6.13 9.53
CA LEU A 173 17.08 5.46 8.52
C LEU A 173 17.38 6.06 7.14
N PHE A 174 17.92 5.24 6.23
CA PHE A 174 18.34 5.66 4.89
C PHE A 174 17.37 5.17 3.82
N ASP A 175 17.05 6.01 2.83
CA ASP A 175 16.29 5.60 1.64
C ASP A 175 16.87 6.20 0.38
N ALA A 176 16.86 5.44 -0.70
CA ALA A 176 17.34 5.86 -2.00
C ALA A 176 16.41 6.88 -2.67
N ARG A 177 15.12 6.91 -2.29
CA ARG A 177 14.12 7.83 -2.83
C ARG A 177 13.98 9.07 -1.95
N SER A 178 13.36 10.10 -2.52
CA SER A 178 13.16 11.41 -1.84
C SER A 178 12.10 11.37 -0.75
N LYS A 179 11.22 10.38 -0.75
CA LYS A 179 10.18 10.18 0.27
C LYS A 179 10.28 8.80 0.89
N ALA A 180 10.09 8.72 2.20
CA ALA A 180 9.93 7.46 2.90
C ALA A 180 8.55 6.86 2.65
N GLY A 181 8.41 5.55 2.84
CA GLY A 181 7.16 4.80 2.68
C GLY A 181 7.32 3.58 1.77
N GLY A 182 8.34 3.57 0.90
CA GLY A 182 8.57 2.45 -0.03
C GLY A 182 7.33 2.17 -0.87
N LEU A 183 6.85 0.91 -0.92
CA LEU A 183 5.67 0.55 -1.69
C LEU A 183 4.39 1.27 -1.21
N ASN A 184 4.27 1.65 0.06
CA ASN A 184 3.12 2.39 0.54
C ASN A 184 3.02 3.79 -0.09
N GLU A 185 4.15 4.41 -0.38
CA GLU A 185 4.23 5.72 -1.03
C GLU A 185 4.23 5.60 -2.56
N TYR A 186 4.91 4.60 -3.13
CA TYR A 186 5.17 4.54 -4.56
C TYR A 186 4.46 3.41 -5.30
N GLY A 187 4.00 2.35 -4.63
CA GLY A 187 3.54 1.13 -5.28
C GLY A 187 2.04 0.84 -5.18
N LEU A 188 1.28 1.66 -4.46
CA LEU A 188 -0.16 1.47 -4.29
C LEU A 188 -0.96 2.36 -5.24
N ALA A 189 -2.09 1.86 -5.74
CA ALA A 189 -2.97 2.67 -6.59
C ALA A 189 -3.44 3.93 -5.86
N ARG A 190 -3.45 5.07 -6.59
CA ARG A 190 -3.78 6.38 -6.03
C ARG A 190 -5.20 6.43 -5.44
N TYR A 191 -6.15 5.72 -6.04
CA TYR A 191 -7.53 5.64 -5.55
C TYR A 191 -7.70 4.72 -4.32
N LYS A 192 -6.68 3.94 -3.93
CA LYS A 192 -6.67 3.13 -2.70
C LYS A 192 -6.12 3.88 -1.50
N VAL A 193 -5.16 4.78 -1.74
CA VAL A 193 -4.50 5.57 -0.70
C VAL A 193 -4.54 7.04 -1.10
N THR A 194 -5.60 7.72 -0.69
CA THR A 194 -5.87 9.14 -0.94
C THR A 194 -5.27 10.03 0.16
N ASP A 195 -5.33 11.35 -0.03
CA ASP A 195 -5.06 12.37 0.98
C ASP A 195 -3.67 12.27 1.64
N ASP A 196 -2.66 11.89 0.85
CA ASP A 196 -1.27 11.71 1.29
C ASP A 196 -1.14 10.85 2.55
N PHE A 197 -2.06 9.90 2.73
CA PHE A 197 -2.13 9.10 3.95
C PHE A 197 -0.83 8.34 4.24
N ALA A 198 -0.12 7.86 3.22
CA ALA A 198 1.17 7.18 3.39
C ALA A 198 2.20 8.11 4.06
N ALA A 199 2.30 9.36 3.60
CA ALA A 199 3.20 10.35 4.19
C ALA A 199 2.79 10.73 5.62
N ARG A 200 1.48 10.81 5.90
CA ARG A 200 0.95 11.09 7.26
C ARG A 200 1.29 9.97 8.24
N GLU A 201 1.15 8.72 7.84
CA GLU A 201 1.50 7.55 8.67
C GLU A 201 3.01 7.50 8.94
N VAL A 202 3.85 7.78 7.92
CA VAL A 202 5.31 7.92 8.11
C VAL A 202 5.65 9.05 9.08
N ALA A 203 5.05 10.22 8.92
CA ALA A 203 5.29 11.37 9.82
C ALA A 203 4.92 11.02 11.27
N TRP A 204 3.84 10.30 11.48
CA TRP A 204 3.45 9.82 12.80
C TRP A 204 4.48 8.85 13.40
N LEU A 205 4.98 7.87 12.63
CA LEU A 205 6.03 6.95 13.09
C LEU A 205 7.30 7.69 13.51
N LEU A 206 7.72 8.67 12.72
CA LEU A 206 8.92 9.47 13.00
C LEU A 206 8.73 10.38 14.22
N SER A 207 7.49 10.77 14.55
CA SER A 207 7.19 11.64 15.71
C SER A 207 7.51 11.00 17.06
N THR A 208 7.71 9.68 17.12
CA THR A 208 8.18 8.98 18.32
C THR A 208 9.57 9.47 18.78
N GLY A 209 10.33 10.06 17.86
CA GLY A 209 11.71 10.50 18.10
C GLY A 209 12.73 9.36 18.03
N GLY A 210 14.01 9.72 18.09
CA GLY A 210 15.12 8.75 18.02
C GLY A 210 15.40 8.18 16.63
N ILE A 211 14.68 8.62 15.60
CA ILE A 211 14.88 8.24 14.19
C ILE A 211 15.29 9.47 13.41
N THR A 212 16.42 9.40 12.71
CA THR A 212 16.87 10.41 11.75
C THR A 212 16.72 9.83 10.34
N LEU A 213 15.86 10.43 9.54
CA LEU A 213 15.61 10.01 8.15
C LEU A 213 16.60 10.71 7.20
N HIS A 214 17.25 9.93 6.36
CA HIS A 214 18.17 10.37 5.30
C HIS A 214 17.64 9.87 3.94
N THR A 215 16.97 10.75 3.19
CA THR A 215 16.51 10.47 1.84
C THR A 215 17.59 10.71 0.79
N ASP A 216 17.37 10.24 -0.45
CA ASP A 216 18.30 10.36 -1.57
C ASP A 216 19.69 9.79 -1.21
N LYS A 217 19.71 8.66 -0.49
CA LYS A 217 20.92 7.97 -0.01
C LYS A 217 20.89 6.50 -0.37
N THR A 218 21.66 6.12 -1.37
CA THR A 218 21.69 4.79 -1.96
C THR A 218 22.88 3.96 -1.48
N LEU A 219 22.59 2.79 -0.92
CA LEU A 219 23.63 1.80 -0.58
C LEU A 219 24.37 1.36 -1.84
N GLY A 220 25.69 1.41 -1.78
CA GLY A 220 26.57 1.11 -2.91
C GLY A 220 27.04 2.35 -3.69
N ASN A 221 26.29 3.45 -3.65
CA ASN A 221 26.67 4.72 -4.29
C ASN A 221 27.12 5.76 -3.25
N ASP A 222 26.24 6.13 -2.33
CA ASP A 222 26.56 7.17 -1.31
C ASP A 222 27.33 6.61 -0.11
N PHE A 223 27.13 5.36 0.21
CA PHE A 223 27.78 4.65 1.30
C PHE A 223 27.84 3.15 1.05
N SER A 224 28.79 2.46 1.68
CA SER A 224 28.94 1.01 1.59
C SER A 224 28.49 0.31 2.87
N LEU A 225 28.18 -0.99 2.78
CA LEU A 225 27.87 -1.81 3.93
C LEU A 225 29.04 -1.86 4.93
N ALA A 226 30.28 -1.85 4.44
CA ALA A 226 31.49 -1.84 5.29
C ALA A 226 31.56 -0.56 6.13
N GLN A 227 31.24 0.60 5.53
CA GLN A 227 31.18 1.88 6.25
C GLN A 227 30.09 1.88 7.33
N LEU A 228 28.90 1.33 7.04
CA LEU A 228 27.83 1.21 8.04
C LEU A 228 28.26 0.30 9.20
N ARG A 229 28.83 -0.86 8.90
CA ARG A 229 29.31 -1.79 9.94
C ARG A 229 30.42 -1.22 10.83
N ALA A 230 31.21 -0.29 10.33
CA ALA A 230 32.24 0.39 11.11
C ALA A 230 31.68 1.50 12.04
N ARG A 231 30.48 2.03 11.74
CA ARG A 231 29.92 3.22 12.40
C ARG A 231 28.73 2.96 13.31
N TYR A 232 28.07 1.81 13.13
CA TYR A 232 26.85 1.44 13.85
C TYR A 232 27.02 0.12 14.60
N ASP A 233 26.30 -0.02 15.71
CA ASP A 233 26.30 -1.25 16.51
C ASP A 233 25.58 -2.40 15.76
N ALA A 234 24.59 -2.07 14.94
CA ALA A 234 23.90 -3.02 14.06
C ALA A 234 23.43 -2.35 12.77
N VAL A 235 23.21 -3.15 11.74
CA VAL A 235 22.67 -2.71 10.44
C VAL A 235 21.52 -3.62 10.05
N PHE A 236 20.37 -3.02 9.74
CA PHE A 236 19.23 -3.72 9.17
C PHE A 236 19.09 -3.35 7.68
N LEU A 237 18.91 -4.35 6.83
CA LEU A 237 18.70 -4.18 5.38
C LEU A 237 17.26 -4.48 5.03
N GLY A 238 16.47 -3.43 4.82
CA GLY A 238 15.06 -3.48 4.40
C GLY A 238 14.84 -2.88 3.02
N THR A 239 15.73 -3.18 2.07
CA THR A 239 15.80 -2.55 0.75
C THR A 239 14.64 -2.92 -0.19
N GLY A 240 13.80 -3.87 0.20
CA GLY A 240 12.69 -4.35 -0.61
C GLY A 240 13.14 -5.23 -1.79
N LEU A 241 12.18 -5.55 -2.64
CA LEU A 241 12.38 -6.33 -3.87
C LEU A 241 12.23 -5.37 -5.06
N ALA A 242 13.33 -4.78 -5.50
CA ALA A 242 13.33 -3.78 -6.57
C ALA A 242 13.19 -4.39 -7.98
N GLY A 243 13.36 -5.70 -8.13
CA GLY A 243 13.30 -6.36 -9.43
C GLY A 243 11.87 -6.69 -9.87
N VAL A 244 11.61 -6.54 -11.16
CA VAL A 244 10.40 -7.02 -11.82
C VAL A 244 10.79 -8.10 -12.83
N ASN A 245 9.83 -8.98 -13.16
CA ASN A 245 10.02 -9.93 -14.26
C ASN A 245 9.86 -9.15 -15.57
N GLN A 246 10.95 -8.85 -16.23
CA GLN A 246 10.94 -8.16 -17.53
C GLN A 246 10.28 -9.03 -18.60
N LEU A 247 9.55 -8.37 -19.50
CA LEU A 247 9.08 -8.99 -20.72
C LEU A 247 10.23 -9.04 -21.72
N GLU A 248 10.54 -10.22 -22.24
CA GLU A 248 11.53 -10.36 -23.32
C GLU A 248 10.94 -9.77 -24.61
N THR A 249 11.39 -8.58 -24.97
CA THR A 249 10.92 -7.83 -26.16
C THR A 249 11.91 -7.88 -27.33
N GLY A 250 12.94 -8.72 -27.25
CA GLY A 250 14.03 -8.79 -28.23
C GLY A 250 15.12 -7.74 -27.99
N ASP A 251 15.91 -7.40 -29.03
CA ASP A 251 17.10 -6.54 -28.91
C ASP A 251 16.77 -5.03 -28.74
N THR A 252 15.51 -4.64 -28.89
CA THR A 252 15.09 -3.23 -28.78
C THR A 252 13.88 -3.11 -27.84
N GLU A 253 13.94 -2.20 -26.87
CA GLU A 253 12.75 -1.83 -26.10
C GLU A 253 11.74 -1.13 -27.01
N PRO A 254 10.52 -1.67 -27.16
CA PRO A 254 9.48 -1.03 -27.96
C PRO A 254 9.07 0.31 -27.35
N GLU A 255 8.84 1.32 -28.18
CA GLU A 255 8.31 2.60 -27.71
C GLU A 255 6.94 2.42 -27.04
N GLY A 256 6.72 3.09 -25.90
CA GLY A 256 5.45 3.06 -25.15
C GLY A 256 5.29 1.84 -24.24
N VAL A 257 6.33 1.05 -24.04
CA VAL A 257 6.37 -0.01 -23.02
C VAL A 257 7.02 0.56 -21.76
N CYS A 258 6.42 0.26 -20.61
CA CYS A 258 6.97 0.61 -19.29
C CYS A 258 6.57 -0.42 -18.26
N GLU A 259 7.35 -0.50 -17.20
CA GLU A 259 7.03 -1.36 -16.07
C GLU A 259 5.82 -0.82 -15.29
N ALA A 260 4.90 -1.71 -14.92
CA ALA A 260 3.69 -1.32 -14.19
C ALA A 260 4.00 -0.67 -12.82
N VAL A 261 5.10 -1.07 -12.20
CA VAL A 261 5.54 -0.49 -10.91
C VAL A 261 6.01 0.95 -11.08
N ASP A 262 6.70 1.26 -12.17
CA ASP A 262 7.16 2.61 -12.47
C ASP A 262 5.99 3.50 -12.89
N PHE A 263 5.09 3.00 -13.74
CA PHE A 263 3.85 3.70 -14.07
C PHE A 263 3.05 4.11 -12.82
N ILE A 264 2.89 3.19 -11.85
CA ILE A 264 2.17 3.49 -10.60
C ILE A 264 2.96 4.50 -9.77
N ALA A 265 4.28 4.35 -9.65
CA ALA A 265 5.13 5.25 -8.87
C ALA A 265 5.09 6.68 -9.42
N ASP A 266 5.25 6.85 -10.73
CA ASP A 266 5.22 8.15 -11.39
C ASP A 266 3.84 8.80 -11.27
N LEU A 267 2.77 8.02 -11.46
CA LEU A 267 1.41 8.52 -11.29
C LEU A 267 1.12 8.99 -9.86
N ARG A 268 1.63 8.29 -8.86
CA ARG A 268 1.49 8.69 -7.46
C ARG A 268 2.20 10.01 -7.15
N GLN A 269 3.33 10.26 -7.77
CA GLN A 269 4.12 11.47 -7.56
C GLN A 269 3.67 12.62 -8.47
N CYS A 270 2.79 12.36 -9.45
CA CYS A 270 2.28 13.37 -10.37
C CYS A 270 1.30 14.31 -9.65
N ALA A 271 1.61 15.61 -9.62
CA ALA A 271 0.75 16.59 -8.98
C ALA A 271 -0.50 16.91 -9.83
N ASP A 272 -0.34 16.97 -11.15
CA ASP A 272 -1.42 17.29 -12.10
C ASP A 272 -1.65 16.09 -13.04
N LEU A 273 -2.72 15.34 -12.80
CA LEU A 273 -3.08 14.17 -13.59
C LEU A 273 -3.34 14.49 -15.07
N SER A 274 -3.68 15.74 -15.40
CA SER A 274 -3.86 16.16 -16.78
C SER A 274 -2.55 16.16 -17.59
N GLN A 275 -1.43 16.23 -16.91
CA GLN A 275 -0.09 16.18 -17.52
C GLN A 275 0.49 14.77 -17.58
N PHE A 276 -0.14 13.80 -16.89
CA PHE A 276 0.36 12.43 -16.87
C PHE A 276 0.05 11.75 -18.23
N PRO A 277 1.07 11.24 -18.95
CA PRO A 277 0.87 10.65 -20.26
C PRO A 277 0.22 9.26 -20.13
N VAL A 278 -0.83 9.03 -20.92
CA VAL A 278 -1.49 7.72 -21.04
C VAL A 278 -1.91 7.47 -22.48
N GLY A 279 -1.68 6.26 -22.95
CA GLY A 279 -2.07 5.83 -24.30
C GLY A 279 -3.61 5.74 -24.44
N ARG A 280 -4.11 5.97 -25.64
CA ARG A 280 -5.55 5.78 -25.94
C ARG A 280 -5.97 4.31 -25.79
N LYS A 281 -5.11 3.39 -26.19
CA LYS A 281 -5.25 1.94 -26.03
C LYS A 281 -4.09 1.43 -25.20
N VAL A 282 -4.39 0.79 -24.08
CA VAL A 282 -3.39 0.29 -23.15
C VAL A 282 -3.54 -1.22 -22.99
N VAL A 283 -2.44 -1.92 -23.07
CA VAL A 283 -2.37 -3.35 -22.77
C VAL A 283 -1.48 -3.55 -21.55
N VAL A 284 -2.03 -4.18 -20.51
CA VAL A 284 -1.28 -4.53 -19.31
C VAL A 284 -1.04 -6.03 -19.29
N ILE A 285 0.21 -6.46 -19.20
CA ILE A 285 0.60 -7.86 -19.20
C ILE A 285 0.87 -8.30 -17.77
N GLY A 286 0.02 -9.17 -17.24
CA GLY A 286 0.15 -9.67 -15.88
C GLY A 286 -1.17 -10.15 -15.29
N GLY A 287 -1.11 -10.82 -14.13
CA GLY A 287 -2.29 -11.36 -13.44
C GLY A 287 -2.24 -11.13 -11.92
N GLY A 288 -1.39 -10.22 -11.46
CA GLY A 288 -1.30 -9.82 -10.06
C GLY A 288 -2.04 -8.52 -9.76
N MET A 289 -2.13 -8.15 -8.49
CA MET A 289 -2.77 -6.91 -8.04
C MET A 289 -2.14 -5.66 -8.66
N THR A 290 -0.81 -5.62 -8.82
CA THR A 290 -0.11 -4.51 -9.49
C THR A 290 -0.57 -4.32 -10.95
N ALA A 291 -0.81 -5.41 -11.67
CA ALA A 291 -1.31 -5.34 -13.05
C ALA A 291 -2.75 -4.80 -13.07
N VAL A 292 -3.60 -5.23 -12.13
CA VAL A 292 -4.95 -4.69 -11.96
C VAL A 292 -4.90 -3.20 -11.66
N ASP A 293 -4.05 -2.79 -10.71
CA ASP A 293 -3.91 -1.39 -10.32
C ASP A 293 -3.43 -0.51 -11.47
N ALA A 294 -2.45 -0.97 -12.26
CA ALA A 294 -1.98 -0.25 -13.44
C ALA A 294 -3.10 -0.12 -14.50
N ALA A 295 -3.82 -1.21 -14.78
CA ALA A 295 -4.91 -1.23 -15.76
C ALA A 295 -6.06 -0.28 -15.37
N VAL A 296 -6.51 -0.35 -14.12
CA VAL A 296 -7.58 0.51 -13.61
C VAL A 296 -7.15 1.98 -13.63
N GLN A 297 -5.93 2.29 -13.21
CA GLN A 297 -5.42 3.67 -13.22
C GLN A 297 -5.29 4.21 -14.65
N ALA A 298 -4.83 3.40 -15.62
CA ALA A 298 -4.79 3.81 -17.01
C ALA A 298 -6.21 4.14 -17.54
N LYS A 299 -7.22 3.34 -17.16
CA LYS A 299 -8.62 3.62 -17.51
C LYS A 299 -9.11 4.92 -16.90
N LYS A 300 -8.83 5.14 -15.61
CA LYS A 300 -9.20 6.35 -14.87
C LYS A 300 -8.49 7.63 -15.36
N LEU A 301 -7.33 7.48 -16.00
CA LEU A 301 -6.63 8.57 -16.69
C LEU A 301 -7.27 8.95 -18.04
N GLY A 302 -8.25 8.18 -18.52
CA GLY A 302 -8.98 8.46 -19.76
C GLY A 302 -8.64 7.55 -20.94
N ALA A 303 -7.88 6.48 -20.75
CA ALA A 303 -7.65 5.49 -21.79
C ALA A 303 -8.99 4.91 -22.28
N GLN A 304 -9.21 4.92 -23.61
CA GLN A 304 -10.47 4.46 -24.22
C GLN A 304 -10.63 2.94 -24.10
N GLU A 305 -9.56 2.22 -24.38
CA GLU A 305 -9.51 0.75 -24.31
C GLU A 305 -8.36 0.33 -23.39
N VAL A 306 -8.66 -0.47 -22.37
CA VAL A 306 -7.66 -1.07 -21.51
C VAL A 306 -7.89 -2.58 -21.46
N THR A 307 -6.87 -3.35 -21.83
CA THR A 307 -6.91 -4.80 -21.80
C THR A 307 -5.83 -5.34 -20.89
N LEU A 308 -6.23 -6.11 -19.89
CA LEU A 308 -5.31 -6.89 -19.05
C LEU A 308 -5.17 -8.28 -19.67
N VAL A 309 -3.94 -8.68 -19.98
CA VAL A 309 -3.60 -9.94 -20.63
C VAL A 309 -2.87 -10.86 -19.68
N TYR A 310 -3.36 -12.08 -19.52
CA TYR A 310 -2.74 -13.08 -18.68
C TYR A 310 -2.56 -14.43 -19.37
N ARG A 311 -1.34 -14.99 -19.30
CA ARG A 311 -0.96 -16.21 -20.02
C ARG A 311 -1.63 -17.50 -19.53
N ARG A 312 -2.23 -17.50 -18.34
CA ARG A 312 -2.94 -18.64 -17.74
C ARG A 312 -4.42 -18.33 -17.61
N GLY A 313 -5.17 -19.28 -17.03
CA GLY A 313 -6.58 -19.08 -16.74
C GLY A 313 -6.82 -18.16 -15.54
N GLU A 314 -8.05 -17.73 -15.40
CA GLU A 314 -8.47 -16.79 -14.35
C GLU A 314 -8.21 -17.32 -12.94
N ALA A 315 -8.41 -18.63 -12.71
CA ALA A 315 -8.15 -19.27 -11.42
C ALA A 315 -6.66 -19.24 -10.98
N GLN A 316 -5.73 -19.02 -11.91
CA GLN A 316 -4.29 -18.90 -11.60
C GLN A 316 -3.83 -17.44 -11.45
N MET A 317 -4.73 -16.47 -11.59
CA MET A 317 -4.41 -15.07 -11.32
C MET A 317 -4.15 -14.86 -9.82
N LYS A 318 -3.08 -14.12 -9.51
CA LYS A 318 -2.77 -13.76 -8.11
C LYS A 318 -3.62 -12.59 -7.61
N ALA A 319 -4.21 -11.81 -8.51
CA ALA A 319 -5.22 -10.83 -8.16
C ALA A 319 -6.47 -11.55 -7.63
N SER A 320 -7.01 -11.09 -6.51
CA SER A 320 -8.22 -11.66 -5.91
C SER A 320 -9.44 -11.51 -6.85
N GLU A 321 -10.50 -12.24 -6.58
CA GLU A 321 -11.75 -12.11 -7.32
C GLU A 321 -12.30 -10.68 -7.23
N LYS A 322 -12.26 -10.09 -6.03
CA LYS A 322 -12.66 -8.70 -5.78
C LYS A 322 -11.87 -7.70 -6.64
N GLU A 323 -10.56 -7.88 -6.74
CA GLU A 323 -9.71 -7.04 -7.59
C GLU A 323 -10.03 -7.21 -9.09
N ARG A 324 -10.29 -8.43 -9.55
CA ARG A 324 -10.68 -8.68 -10.94
C ARG A 324 -12.04 -8.06 -11.26
N GLN A 325 -13.01 -8.23 -10.38
CA GLN A 325 -14.33 -7.60 -10.50
C GLN A 325 -14.22 -6.07 -10.52
N TRP A 326 -13.36 -5.51 -9.66
CA TRP A 326 -13.08 -4.08 -9.65
C TRP A 326 -12.53 -3.59 -11.00
N ALA A 327 -11.59 -4.31 -11.60
CA ALA A 327 -11.06 -3.99 -12.91
C ALA A 327 -12.18 -3.98 -13.99
N GLN A 328 -13.02 -5.01 -14.00
CA GLN A 328 -14.13 -5.13 -14.97
C GLN A 328 -15.17 -4.02 -14.77
N LEU A 329 -15.54 -3.70 -13.54
CA LEU A 329 -16.47 -2.60 -13.21
C LEU A 329 -15.91 -1.24 -13.66
N ASN A 330 -14.60 -1.07 -13.71
CA ASN A 330 -13.94 0.11 -14.25
C ASN A 330 -13.68 0.05 -15.76
N GLY A 331 -14.26 -0.93 -16.48
CA GLY A 331 -14.18 -1.03 -17.93
C GLY A 331 -12.85 -1.59 -18.46
N VAL A 332 -12.13 -2.35 -17.66
CA VAL A 332 -10.94 -3.10 -18.10
C VAL A 332 -11.39 -4.46 -18.64
N THR A 333 -10.96 -4.80 -19.84
CA THR A 333 -11.17 -6.13 -20.44
C THR A 333 -10.10 -7.09 -19.94
N ILE A 334 -10.46 -8.21 -19.35
CA ILE A 334 -9.51 -9.26 -18.93
C ILE A 334 -9.48 -10.35 -20.01
N ARG A 335 -8.29 -10.61 -20.57
CA ARG A 335 -8.02 -11.70 -21.51
C ARG A 335 -7.09 -12.72 -20.89
N VAL A 336 -7.63 -13.88 -20.58
CA VAL A 336 -6.84 -15.04 -20.11
C VAL A 336 -6.41 -15.93 -21.28
N TRP A 337 -5.48 -16.83 -21.04
CA TRP A 337 -4.89 -17.75 -22.04
C TRP A 337 -4.29 -17.00 -23.24
N ALA A 338 -3.72 -15.81 -22.99
CA ALA A 338 -3.14 -14.99 -24.02
C ALA A 338 -1.76 -14.49 -23.55
N ALA A 339 -0.80 -14.51 -24.47
CA ALA A 339 0.56 -14.03 -24.24
C ALA A 339 1.05 -13.30 -25.49
N PRO A 340 1.93 -12.28 -25.34
CA PRO A 340 2.63 -11.70 -26.49
C PRO A 340 3.46 -12.76 -27.18
N LEU A 341 3.51 -12.72 -28.51
CA LEU A 341 4.32 -13.64 -29.31
C LEU A 341 5.62 -12.99 -29.79
N ARG A 342 5.58 -11.73 -30.17
CA ARG A 342 6.69 -10.86 -30.61
C ARG A 342 6.25 -9.40 -30.61
#